data_5a512e7495ac718ca6253f1e141a9e82
#
_entry.id   5a512e7495ac718ca6253f1e141a9e82
#
_cell.length_a   1.000
_cell.length_b   1.000
_cell.length_c   1.000
_cell.angle_alpha   90.00
_cell.angle_beta   90.00
_cell.angle_gamma   90.00
#
_symmetry.space_group_name_H-M   'P 1'
#
loop_
_entity.id
_entity.type
_entity.pdbx_description
1 polymer ?
#
loop_
_entity_poly.entity_id
_entity_poly.type
_entity_poly.pdbx_seq_one_letter_code
_entity_poly.pdbx_strand_id
1 'polypeptide(L)'
;MKRRHFLPLLGLAPLSLAAASLRHTRPMQPEKLYFKDDGTIPNSHYPLLLYRQAFVAREAAGAAWLESHFATNNWTNSWRNGVYPFHHYHSTSHEVLGVYAGSALLHLGGENGQKVRVQAGDIIVIPAGVGHKNLGSDNLGIVGAYPDGRHWDVNRGLPGERPQTDKNIAALPLPSTDPLLGKSGGLLTSWQ
;
A
#
# COMPACT_ATOMS: atom_id res chain seq x y z
N MET A 1 -38.83 -16.07 75.15
CA MET A 1 -38.14 -16.40 73.90
C MET A 1 -38.17 -15.21 73.00
N LYS A 2 -37.03 -14.50 72.81
CA LYS A 2 -36.95 -13.26 71.94
C LYS A 2 -36.28 -13.67 70.62
N ARG A 3 -37.02 -13.58 69.49
CA ARG A 3 -36.51 -13.80 68.17
C ARG A 3 -35.73 -12.55 67.68
N ARG A 4 -34.46 -12.70 67.37
CA ARG A 4 -33.64 -11.66 66.74
C ARG A 4 -33.78 -11.82 65.22
N HIS A 5 -34.25 -10.74 64.55
CA HIS A 5 -34.26 -10.63 63.11
C HIS A 5 -32.88 -10.12 62.63
N PHE A 6 -32.20 -10.91 61.77
CA PHE A 6 -31.03 -10.45 61.06
C PHE A 6 -31.47 -9.84 59.73
N LEU A 7 -31.13 -8.57 59.49
CA LEU A 7 -31.21 -7.95 58.17
C LEU A 7 -29.92 -8.28 57.41
N PRO A 8 -29.99 -8.66 56.09
CA PRO A 8 -28.81 -8.73 55.29
C PRO A 8 -28.41 -7.34 54.76
N LEU A 9 -27.15 -6.96 54.96
CA LEU A 9 -26.52 -5.82 54.32
C LEU A 9 -26.36 -6.12 52.82
N LEU A 10 -27.03 -5.39 51.96
CA LEU A 10 -26.72 -5.33 50.53
C LEU A 10 -25.46 -4.49 50.32
N GLY A 11 -24.34 -5.17 49.94
CA GLY A 11 -23.13 -4.54 49.55
C GLY A 11 -23.29 -3.93 48.13
N LEU A 12 -23.20 -2.61 48.01
CA LEU A 12 -23.05 -1.92 46.74
C LEU A 12 -21.63 -2.12 46.23
N ALA A 13 -21.47 -2.89 45.12
CA ALA A 13 -20.23 -2.96 44.41
C ALA A 13 -20.00 -1.67 43.61
N PRO A 14 -18.78 -1.10 43.64
CA PRO A 14 -18.50 0.10 42.84
C PRO A 14 -18.44 -0.26 41.34
N LEU A 15 -19.25 0.40 40.51
CA LEU A 15 -19.10 0.40 39.06
C LEU A 15 -17.79 1.11 38.71
N SER A 16 -16.78 0.35 38.33
CA SER A 16 -15.58 0.89 37.71
C SER A 16 -15.91 1.34 36.29
N LEU A 17 -16.08 2.65 36.06
CA LEU A 17 -16.05 3.22 34.72
C LEU A 17 -14.63 3.05 34.16
N ALA A 18 -14.44 2.07 33.30
CA ALA A 18 -13.25 1.99 32.46
C ALA A 18 -13.28 3.17 31.48
N ALA A 19 -12.47 4.19 31.72
CA ALA A 19 -12.24 5.28 30.80
C ALA A 19 -11.61 4.67 29.54
N ALA A 20 -12.40 4.55 28.47
CA ALA A 20 -11.87 4.23 27.14
C ALA A 20 -10.94 5.37 26.72
N SER A 21 -9.64 5.12 26.80
CA SER A 21 -8.62 6.02 26.29
C SER A 21 -8.85 6.17 24.79
N LEU A 22 -9.32 7.35 24.36
CA LEU A 22 -9.34 7.77 22.96
C LEU A 22 -7.89 7.79 22.49
N ARG A 23 -7.44 6.67 21.94
CA ARG A 23 -6.17 6.66 21.21
C ARG A 23 -6.36 7.61 20.04
N HIS A 24 -5.76 8.78 20.11
CA HIS A 24 -5.53 9.63 18.95
C HIS A 24 -4.68 8.79 17.98
N THR A 25 -5.33 8.10 17.05
CA THR A 25 -4.62 7.43 15.96
C THR A 25 -4.02 8.53 15.12
N ARG A 26 -2.69 8.65 15.17
CA ARG A 26 -1.95 9.52 14.26
C ARG A 26 -2.44 9.20 12.85
N PRO A 27 -2.75 10.21 11.99
CA PRO A 27 -3.09 9.94 10.60
C PRO A 27 -2.01 9.06 9.99
N MET A 28 -2.41 8.01 9.28
CA MET A 28 -1.48 7.10 8.63
C MET A 28 -0.62 7.87 7.63
N GLN A 29 0.69 7.84 7.82
CA GLN A 29 1.65 8.50 6.95
C GLN A 29 2.50 7.43 6.27
N PRO A 30 2.70 7.50 4.95
CA PRO A 30 3.57 6.55 4.26
C PRO A 30 5.04 6.83 4.51
N GLU A 31 5.86 5.79 4.50
CA GLU A 31 7.29 5.91 4.25
C GLU A 31 7.48 6.38 2.80
N LYS A 32 8.40 7.30 2.56
CA LYS A 32 8.72 7.87 1.24
C LYS A 32 10.08 7.38 0.77
N LEU A 33 10.11 6.68 -0.35
CA LEU A 33 11.35 6.17 -0.94
C LEU A 33 11.60 6.87 -2.27
N TYR A 34 12.77 7.46 -2.42
CA TYR A 34 13.19 8.21 -3.60
C TYR A 34 14.25 7.42 -4.36
N PHE A 35 14.12 7.39 -5.68
CA PHE A 35 15.03 6.70 -6.58
C PHE A 35 15.44 7.63 -7.72
N LYS A 36 16.72 7.56 -8.11
CA LYS A 36 17.25 8.33 -9.23
C LYS A 36 17.22 7.49 -10.49
N ASP A 37 17.09 8.14 -11.64
CA ASP A 37 17.36 7.53 -12.94
C ASP A 37 18.79 6.94 -12.94
N ASP A 38 18.90 5.66 -13.26
CA ASP A 38 20.18 4.95 -13.30
C ASP A 38 20.71 4.73 -14.75
N GLY A 39 20.07 5.38 -15.71
CA GLY A 39 20.36 5.26 -17.15
C GLY A 39 19.60 4.09 -17.81
N THR A 40 19.13 3.12 -17.04
CA THR A 40 18.38 1.95 -17.49
C THR A 40 16.92 2.04 -17.06
N ILE A 41 16.71 2.23 -15.77
CA ILE A 41 15.40 2.45 -15.16
C ILE A 41 15.24 3.95 -14.91
N PRO A 42 14.24 4.61 -15.52
CA PRO A 42 14.07 6.06 -15.42
C PRO A 42 13.72 6.52 -14.01
N ASN A 43 13.08 5.65 -13.24
CA ASN A 43 12.50 5.98 -11.95
C ASN A 43 11.57 7.20 -12.02
N SER A 44 11.33 7.87 -10.89
CA SER A 44 10.42 9.01 -10.82
C SER A 44 10.96 10.06 -9.86
N HIS A 45 10.63 11.33 -10.11
CA HIS A 45 10.86 12.40 -9.15
C HIS A 45 9.88 12.33 -7.96
N TYR A 46 8.73 11.66 -8.14
CA TYR A 46 7.81 11.36 -7.07
C TYR A 46 8.30 10.19 -6.21
N PRO A 47 8.16 10.24 -4.88
CA PRO A 47 8.50 9.10 -4.03
C PRO A 47 7.55 7.92 -4.23
N LEU A 48 8.07 6.71 -4.19
CA LEU A 48 7.28 5.53 -3.88
C LEU A 48 6.77 5.66 -2.44
N LEU A 49 5.49 5.35 -2.22
CA LEU A 49 4.86 5.44 -0.91
C LEU A 49 4.60 4.05 -0.35
N LEU A 50 5.07 3.79 0.86
CA LEU A 50 4.90 2.51 1.53
C LEU A 50 4.12 2.70 2.83
N TYR A 51 2.89 2.21 2.86
CA TYR A 51 2.02 2.17 4.02
C TYR A 51 2.20 0.85 4.75
N ARG A 52 2.79 0.88 5.93
CA ARG A 52 3.00 -0.29 6.77
C ARG A 52 1.75 -0.65 7.54
N GLN A 53 1.39 -1.93 7.51
CA GLN A 53 0.24 -2.48 8.26
C GLN A 53 -1.03 -1.62 8.09
N ALA A 54 -1.31 -1.25 6.84
CA ALA A 54 -2.38 -0.34 6.45
C ALA A 54 -3.79 -0.96 6.63
N PHE A 55 -3.89 -2.27 6.67
CA PHE A 55 -5.15 -3.00 6.86
C PHE A 55 -4.94 -4.31 7.61
N VAL A 56 -6.03 -4.86 8.16
CA VAL A 56 -5.97 -6.03 9.07
C VAL A 56 -6.45 -7.33 8.40
N ALA A 57 -7.33 -7.24 7.39
CA ALA A 57 -7.86 -8.42 6.69
C ALA A 57 -6.72 -9.17 5.98
N ARG A 58 -6.82 -10.51 5.92
CA ARG A 58 -5.77 -11.37 5.35
C ARG A 58 -6.41 -12.38 4.40
N GLU A 59 -5.57 -13.06 3.62
CA GLU A 59 -5.98 -14.11 2.69
C GLU A 59 -7.11 -13.64 1.75
N ALA A 60 -8.08 -14.47 1.46
CA ALA A 60 -9.20 -14.16 0.56
C ALA A 60 -9.98 -12.91 1.00
N ALA A 61 -10.19 -12.71 2.31
CA ALA A 61 -10.85 -11.53 2.86
C ALA A 61 -10.00 -10.27 2.68
N GLY A 62 -8.68 -10.38 2.80
CA GLY A 62 -7.74 -9.31 2.53
C GLY A 62 -7.72 -8.90 1.07
N ALA A 63 -7.70 -9.86 0.16
CA ALA A 63 -7.77 -9.61 -1.28
C ALA A 63 -9.07 -8.88 -1.66
N ALA A 64 -10.22 -9.37 -1.19
CA ALA A 64 -11.51 -8.76 -1.47
C ALA A 64 -11.63 -7.33 -0.90
N TRP A 65 -11.08 -7.11 0.31
CA TRP A 65 -11.02 -5.78 0.90
C TRP A 65 -10.18 -4.81 0.05
N LEU A 66 -9.00 -5.22 -0.40
CA LEU A 66 -8.12 -4.41 -1.24
C LEU A 66 -8.78 -4.03 -2.56
N GLU A 67 -9.36 -4.99 -3.27
CA GLU A 67 -10.06 -4.74 -4.55
C GLU A 67 -11.19 -3.73 -4.37
N SER A 68 -12.04 -3.91 -3.36
CA SER A 68 -13.15 -3.00 -3.07
C SER A 68 -12.65 -1.63 -2.65
N HIS A 69 -11.63 -1.57 -1.79
CA HIS A 69 -11.10 -0.31 -1.26
C HIS A 69 -10.39 0.51 -2.35
N PHE A 70 -9.57 -0.13 -3.17
CA PHE A 70 -8.92 0.51 -4.31
C PHE A 70 -9.96 1.03 -5.31
N ALA A 71 -10.97 0.23 -5.65
CA ALA A 71 -12.04 0.64 -6.56
C ALA A 71 -12.83 1.84 -6.03
N THR A 72 -13.13 1.90 -4.72
CA THR A 72 -13.80 3.05 -4.08
C THR A 72 -12.99 4.34 -4.26
N ASN A 73 -11.67 4.23 -4.35
CA ASN A 73 -10.75 5.35 -4.57
C ASN A 73 -10.36 5.52 -6.04
N ASN A 74 -11.13 4.95 -6.98
CA ASN A 74 -10.91 5.03 -8.42
C ASN A 74 -9.57 4.42 -8.89
N TRP A 75 -9.06 3.42 -8.15
CA TRP A 75 -7.97 2.55 -8.56
C TRP A 75 -8.56 1.19 -8.91
N THR A 76 -8.71 0.92 -10.21
CA THR A 76 -9.44 -0.23 -10.76
C THR A 76 -8.57 -1.05 -11.70
N ASN A 77 -9.18 -1.90 -12.57
CA ASN A 77 -8.45 -2.85 -13.40
C ASN A 77 -7.55 -3.78 -12.56
N SER A 78 -8.10 -4.23 -11.42
CA SER A 78 -7.35 -5.00 -10.42
C SER A 78 -7.07 -6.43 -10.87
N TRP A 79 -5.98 -6.97 -10.34
CA TRP A 79 -5.57 -8.36 -10.53
C TRP A 79 -5.01 -8.94 -9.22
N ARG A 80 -4.95 -10.27 -9.13
CA ARG A 80 -4.30 -11.00 -8.03
C ARG A 80 -3.15 -11.82 -8.58
N ASN A 81 -1.95 -11.58 -8.09
CA ASN A 81 -0.73 -12.32 -8.45
C ASN A 81 0.41 -12.00 -7.47
N GLY A 82 1.66 -12.12 -7.92
CA GLY A 82 2.89 -11.66 -7.27
C GLY A 82 3.57 -10.54 -8.06
N VAL A 83 4.84 -10.27 -7.74
CA VAL A 83 5.72 -9.35 -8.48
C VAL A 83 6.70 -10.17 -9.31
N TYR A 84 7.01 -9.73 -10.53
CA TYR A 84 7.96 -10.41 -11.42
C TYR A 84 9.36 -10.58 -10.79
N PRO A 85 10.08 -11.68 -11.10
CA PRO A 85 11.43 -11.92 -10.57
C PRO A 85 12.53 -11.16 -11.34
N PHE A 86 12.17 -10.22 -12.19
CA PHE A 86 13.08 -9.34 -12.94
C PHE A 86 12.66 -7.88 -12.74
N HIS A 87 13.62 -6.95 -12.85
CA HIS A 87 13.28 -5.52 -12.82
C HIS A 87 12.37 -5.17 -13.99
N HIS A 88 11.28 -4.49 -13.66
CA HIS A 88 10.37 -3.91 -14.63
C HIS A 88 9.80 -2.61 -14.08
N TYR A 89 9.28 -1.80 -14.98
CA TYR A 89 8.55 -0.56 -14.67
C TYR A 89 7.42 -0.33 -15.66
N HIS A 90 6.46 0.45 -15.25
CA HIS A 90 5.34 0.88 -16.10
C HIS A 90 5.56 2.32 -16.53
N SER A 91 5.42 2.62 -17.83
CA SER A 91 5.54 3.98 -18.34
C SER A 91 4.18 4.64 -18.57
N THR A 92 3.11 3.85 -18.70
CA THR A 92 1.77 4.32 -19.07
C THR A 92 0.78 4.39 -17.89
N SER A 93 1.18 3.95 -16.69
CA SER A 93 0.36 4.03 -15.49
C SER A 93 1.22 4.05 -14.22
N HIS A 94 0.71 4.70 -13.17
CA HIS A 94 1.11 4.43 -11.78
C HIS A 94 0.46 3.11 -11.34
N GLU A 95 0.96 2.50 -10.26
CA GLU A 95 0.47 1.23 -9.75
C GLU A 95 0.30 1.27 -8.24
N VAL A 96 -0.68 0.54 -7.71
CA VAL A 96 -0.74 0.20 -6.30
C VAL A 96 -0.66 -1.31 -6.11
N LEU A 97 0.11 -1.75 -5.13
CA LEU A 97 0.22 -3.15 -4.71
C LEU A 97 -0.20 -3.28 -3.25
N GLY A 98 -1.22 -4.08 -2.98
CA GLY A 98 -1.63 -4.43 -1.61
C GLY A 98 -1.27 -5.87 -1.30
N VAL A 99 -0.50 -6.12 -0.25
CA VAL A 99 -0.09 -7.46 0.16
C VAL A 99 -1.13 -8.06 1.08
N TYR A 100 -1.91 -9.04 0.62
CA TYR A 100 -2.96 -9.68 1.43
C TYR A 100 -2.50 -10.97 2.12
N ALA A 101 -1.42 -11.59 1.65
CA ALA A 101 -0.87 -12.82 2.20
C ALA A 101 0.66 -12.85 2.12
N GLY A 102 1.28 -13.57 3.05
CA GLY A 102 2.72 -13.86 3.04
C GLY A 102 3.63 -12.65 3.12
N SER A 103 4.81 -12.76 2.52
CA SER A 103 5.82 -11.71 2.51
C SER A 103 6.75 -11.82 1.30
N ALA A 104 7.45 -10.72 0.98
CA ALA A 104 8.50 -10.70 -0.06
C ALA A 104 9.64 -9.76 0.31
N LEU A 105 10.80 -10.01 -0.29
CA LEU A 105 11.89 -9.05 -0.39
C LEU A 105 11.83 -8.43 -1.79
N LEU A 106 11.43 -7.18 -1.89
CA LEU A 106 11.37 -6.45 -3.15
C LEU A 106 12.64 -5.62 -3.34
N HIS A 107 13.13 -5.54 -4.57
CA HIS A 107 14.17 -4.59 -4.99
C HIS A 107 13.49 -3.47 -5.77
N LEU A 108 13.47 -2.29 -5.20
CA LEU A 108 12.75 -1.13 -5.69
C LEU A 108 13.75 -0.09 -6.22
N GLY A 109 13.45 0.54 -7.35
CA GLY A 109 14.28 1.61 -7.92
C GLY A 109 15.43 1.14 -8.84
N GLY A 110 15.37 -0.08 -9.39
CA GLY A 110 16.42 -0.64 -10.24
C GLY A 110 17.58 -1.26 -9.47
N GLU A 111 18.69 -1.59 -10.15
CA GLU A 111 19.83 -2.28 -9.52
C GLU A 111 20.53 -1.40 -8.45
N ASN A 112 20.49 -0.07 -8.60
CA ASN A 112 21.02 0.89 -7.64
C ASN A 112 19.99 1.31 -6.57
N GLY A 113 18.85 0.64 -6.51
CA GLY A 113 17.74 0.94 -5.61
C GLY A 113 17.88 0.31 -4.23
N GLN A 114 16.74 0.12 -3.57
CA GLN A 114 16.67 -0.37 -2.19
C GLN A 114 15.97 -1.73 -2.12
N LYS A 115 16.49 -2.62 -1.28
CA LYS A 115 15.86 -3.89 -0.93
C LYS A 115 14.93 -3.67 0.27
N VAL A 116 13.65 -3.90 0.08
CA VAL A 116 12.61 -3.62 1.07
C VAL A 116 11.79 -4.87 1.32
N ARG A 117 11.70 -5.31 2.58
CA ARG A 117 10.79 -6.39 2.97
C ARG A 117 9.37 -5.83 3.10
N VAL A 118 8.43 -6.53 2.49
CA VAL A 118 6.99 -6.26 2.58
C VAL A 118 6.26 -7.50 3.07
N GLN A 119 5.11 -7.32 3.71
CA GLN A 119 4.33 -8.41 4.28
C GLN A 119 2.83 -8.11 4.25
N ALA A 120 2.02 -9.12 4.50
CA ALA A 120 0.56 -8.98 4.56
C ALA A 120 0.13 -7.82 5.47
N GLY A 121 -0.67 -6.91 4.92
CA GLY A 121 -1.08 -5.64 5.53
C GLY A 121 -0.39 -4.41 4.96
N ASP A 122 0.71 -4.56 4.24
CA ASP A 122 1.41 -3.43 3.61
C ASP A 122 0.76 -3.05 2.26
N ILE A 123 0.77 -1.76 1.95
CA ILE A 123 0.33 -1.20 0.66
C ILE A 123 1.47 -0.35 0.09
N ILE A 124 1.76 -0.52 -1.19
CA ILE A 124 2.84 0.16 -1.90
C ILE A 124 2.23 0.94 -3.06
N VAL A 125 2.47 2.25 -3.15
CA VAL A 125 2.06 3.07 -4.29
C VAL A 125 3.30 3.43 -5.08
N ILE A 126 3.35 2.94 -6.31
CA ILE A 126 4.52 2.99 -7.19
C ILE A 126 4.27 4.02 -8.28
N PRO A 127 5.02 5.14 -8.32
CA PRO A 127 4.91 6.07 -9.43
C PRO A 127 5.43 5.43 -10.72
N ALA A 128 4.84 5.80 -11.85
CA ALA A 128 5.32 5.38 -13.16
C ALA A 128 6.82 5.63 -13.31
N GLY A 129 7.51 4.71 -13.94
CA GLY A 129 8.96 4.73 -14.12
C GLY A 129 9.75 4.03 -13.02
N VAL A 130 9.20 3.86 -11.81
CA VAL A 130 9.94 3.22 -10.70
C VAL A 130 10.08 1.73 -10.92
N GLY A 131 11.33 1.28 -11.02
CA GLY A 131 11.66 -0.13 -11.18
C GLY A 131 11.32 -0.95 -9.93
N HIS A 132 10.80 -2.17 -10.14
CA HIS A 132 10.53 -3.10 -9.04
C HIS A 132 10.70 -4.55 -9.47
N LYS A 133 11.11 -5.41 -8.51
CA LYS A 133 11.47 -6.81 -8.73
C LYS A 133 11.29 -7.59 -7.43
N ASN A 134 10.82 -8.82 -7.52
CA ASN A 134 10.79 -9.76 -6.40
C ASN A 134 12.13 -10.52 -6.33
N LEU A 135 12.81 -10.44 -5.18
CA LEU A 135 14.05 -11.18 -4.91
C LEU A 135 13.82 -12.53 -4.21
N GLY A 136 12.62 -12.73 -3.70
CA GLY A 136 12.19 -13.94 -3.01
C GLY A 136 10.97 -13.65 -2.15
N SER A 137 10.08 -14.63 -2.06
CA SER A 137 8.80 -14.49 -1.35
C SER A 137 8.41 -15.78 -0.65
N ASP A 138 7.57 -15.65 0.37
CA ASP A 138 6.95 -16.76 1.10
C ASP A 138 5.43 -16.56 1.09
N ASN A 139 4.70 -17.48 0.43
CA ASN A 139 3.23 -17.48 0.30
C ASN A 139 2.63 -16.13 -0.09
N LEU A 140 3.33 -15.39 -0.97
CA LEU A 140 2.99 -14.03 -1.34
C LEU A 140 1.69 -13.96 -2.15
N GLY A 141 0.74 -13.16 -1.67
CA GLY A 141 -0.46 -12.77 -2.39
C GLY A 141 -0.58 -11.25 -2.47
N ILE A 142 -0.72 -10.72 -3.69
CA ILE A 142 -0.84 -9.29 -3.98
C ILE A 142 -2.10 -9.02 -4.79
N VAL A 143 -2.78 -7.92 -4.45
CA VAL A 143 -3.72 -7.23 -5.35
C VAL A 143 -3.01 -6.03 -5.94
N GLY A 144 -2.92 -5.96 -7.26
CA GLY A 144 -2.51 -4.77 -8.00
C GLY A 144 -3.71 -4.01 -8.55
N ALA A 145 -3.59 -2.69 -8.70
CA ALA A 145 -4.60 -1.85 -9.36
C ALA A 145 -3.97 -0.56 -9.90
N TYR A 146 -4.71 0.14 -10.77
CA TYR A 146 -4.23 1.30 -11.52
C TYR A 146 -5.21 2.46 -11.42
N PRO A 147 -4.73 3.72 -11.34
CA PRO A 147 -5.61 4.88 -11.28
C PRO A 147 -6.44 4.97 -12.57
N ASP A 148 -7.74 5.29 -12.43
CA ASP A 148 -8.72 5.38 -13.52
C ASP A 148 -8.86 4.09 -14.34
N GLY A 149 -8.41 2.94 -13.82
CA GLY A 149 -8.42 1.65 -14.53
C GLY A 149 -7.50 1.61 -15.76
N ARG A 150 -6.44 2.41 -15.78
CA ARG A 150 -5.52 2.50 -16.92
C ARG A 150 -4.90 1.16 -17.26
N HIS A 151 -4.68 0.96 -18.56
CA HIS A 151 -3.82 -0.12 -19.04
C HIS A 151 -2.35 0.24 -18.79
N TRP A 152 -1.58 -0.76 -18.42
CA TRP A 152 -0.15 -0.64 -18.16
C TRP A 152 0.68 -1.35 -19.22
N ASP A 153 1.88 -0.87 -19.47
CA ASP A 153 2.92 -1.55 -20.22
C ASP A 153 3.92 -2.20 -19.26
N VAL A 154 4.79 -3.05 -19.79
CA VAL A 154 5.89 -3.66 -19.03
C VAL A 154 7.19 -3.36 -19.75
N ASN A 155 8.02 -2.55 -19.13
CA ASN A 155 9.35 -2.19 -19.61
C ASN A 155 10.41 -2.79 -18.68
N ARG A 156 11.56 -3.11 -19.20
CA ARG A 156 12.63 -3.82 -18.47
C ARG A 156 13.97 -3.08 -18.47
N GLY A 157 14.02 -1.87 -19.01
CA GLY A 157 15.24 -1.12 -19.25
C GLY A 157 16.02 -1.63 -20.46
N LEU A 158 15.32 -2.19 -21.44
CA LEU A 158 15.96 -2.70 -22.66
C LEU A 158 16.29 -1.56 -23.63
N PRO A 159 17.33 -1.74 -24.49
CA PRO A 159 17.61 -0.78 -25.54
C PRO A 159 16.39 -0.52 -26.43
N GLY A 160 16.09 0.76 -26.68
CA GLY A 160 14.95 1.20 -27.49
C GLY A 160 13.66 1.51 -26.74
N GLU A 161 13.54 1.17 -25.44
CA GLU A 161 12.40 1.60 -24.64
C GLU A 161 12.40 3.12 -24.44
N ARG A 162 13.55 3.70 -24.16
CA ARG A 162 13.75 5.17 -24.06
C ARG A 162 14.11 5.76 -25.44
N PRO A 163 13.70 6.99 -25.77
CA PRO A 163 13.03 7.99 -24.91
C PRO A 163 11.50 7.91 -24.89
N GLN A 164 10.88 6.88 -25.50
CA GLN A 164 9.41 6.84 -25.55
C GLN A 164 8.79 6.66 -24.17
N THR A 165 9.36 5.80 -23.33
CA THR A 165 8.91 5.59 -21.95
C THR A 165 9.03 6.85 -21.10
N ASP A 166 10.09 7.65 -21.28
CA ASP A 166 10.25 8.94 -20.60
C ASP A 166 9.14 9.92 -20.95
N LYS A 167 8.76 9.98 -22.25
CA LYS A 167 7.67 10.82 -22.73
C LYS A 167 6.32 10.37 -22.15
N ASN A 168 6.09 9.07 -22.08
CA ASN A 168 4.88 8.50 -21.49
C ASN A 168 4.77 8.91 -20.01
N ILE A 169 5.83 8.69 -19.22
CA ILE A 169 5.88 9.03 -17.80
C ILE A 169 5.61 10.53 -17.59
N ALA A 170 6.27 11.40 -18.37
CA ALA A 170 6.11 12.84 -18.25
C ALA A 170 4.70 13.32 -18.61
N ALA A 171 3.97 12.59 -19.45
CA ALA A 171 2.63 12.94 -19.88
C ALA A 171 1.52 12.41 -18.96
N LEU A 172 1.86 11.55 -17.96
CA LEU A 172 0.85 10.98 -17.07
C LEU A 172 0.27 12.04 -16.14
N PRO A 173 -1.06 12.15 -16.06
CA PRO A 173 -1.69 12.98 -15.04
C PRO A 173 -1.50 12.35 -13.67
N LEU A 174 -1.41 13.18 -12.65
CA LEU A 174 -1.46 12.71 -11.27
C LEU A 174 -2.84 12.12 -10.95
N PRO A 175 -2.89 11.02 -10.17
CA PRO A 175 -4.15 10.49 -9.69
C PRO A 175 -4.89 11.51 -8.83
N SER A 176 -6.22 11.55 -8.95
CA SER A 176 -7.08 12.45 -8.18
C SER A 176 -7.32 11.98 -6.73
N THR A 177 -6.90 10.75 -6.42
CA THR A 177 -7.09 10.11 -5.13
C THR A 177 -5.87 9.25 -4.76
N ASP A 178 -5.59 9.15 -3.47
CA ASP A 178 -4.71 8.13 -2.91
C ASP A 178 -5.47 6.79 -2.84
N PRO A 179 -4.88 5.64 -3.19
CA PRO A 179 -5.58 4.36 -3.19
C PRO A 179 -6.05 3.90 -1.80
N LEU A 180 -5.38 4.36 -0.72
CA LEU A 180 -5.74 4.03 0.66
C LEU A 180 -6.54 5.14 1.34
N LEU A 181 -6.11 6.40 1.21
CA LEU A 181 -6.62 7.54 1.97
C LEU A 181 -7.65 8.38 1.18
N GLY A 182 -7.94 8.03 -0.06
CA GLY A 182 -8.92 8.71 -0.90
C GLY A 182 -8.50 10.15 -1.22
N LYS A 183 -9.37 11.11 -0.91
CA LYS A 183 -9.18 12.55 -1.23
C LYS A 183 -8.33 13.31 -0.20
N SER A 184 -7.71 12.63 0.76
CA SER A 184 -6.97 13.28 1.84
C SER A 184 -5.58 12.66 2.06
N GLY A 185 -4.55 13.49 2.08
CA GLY A 185 -3.19 13.07 2.45
C GLY A 185 -2.51 12.12 1.46
N GLY A 186 -1.52 11.38 1.96
CA GLY A 186 -0.82 10.35 1.22
C GLY A 186 -0.20 10.83 -0.09
N LEU A 187 -0.60 10.21 -1.20
CA LEU A 187 -0.18 10.57 -2.54
C LEU A 187 -0.40 12.05 -2.84
N LEU A 188 -1.60 12.59 -2.52
CA LEU A 188 -1.97 13.96 -2.87
C LEU A 188 -1.11 15.03 -2.18
N THR A 189 -0.48 14.69 -1.07
CA THR A 189 0.45 15.58 -0.35
C THR A 189 1.92 15.28 -0.65
N SER A 190 2.21 14.16 -1.29
CA SER A 190 3.57 13.68 -1.53
C SER A 190 4.03 13.84 -2.97
N TRP A 191 3.09 13.82 -3.91
CA TRP A 191 3.33 13.96 -5.35
C TRP A 191 2.88 15.37 -5.81
N GLN A 192 3.73 16.37 -5.54
CA GLN A 192 3.50 17.77 -5.89
C GLN A 192 4.70 18.31 -6.66
#